data_36fd01ce5243523b3e4e6fcbfc42c540
#
_entry.id   36fd01ce5243523b3e4e6fcbfc42c540
#
_cell.length_a   1.000
_cell.length_b   1.000
_cell.length_c   1.000
_cell.angle_alpha   90.00
_cell.angle_beta   90.00
_cell.angle_gamma   90.00
#
_symmetry.space_group_name_H-M   'P 1'
#
loop_
_entity.id
_entity.type
_entity.pdbx_description
1 polymer ?
#
loop_
_entity_poly.entity_id
_entity_poly.type
_entity_poly.pdbx_seq_one_letter_code
_entity_poly.pdbx_strand_id
1 'polypeptide(L)'
;MVSLNTNKISNANKNLSKISGGRFFEDFTLGETIQHATPRTISEGEVALYIALTGARQVVHSAQTVAQSLGYKTRPVDDLLAFHIAFGKTVPDISVNAIANLGYAEVRFIQPVYVGDTLQTSSTVIGLKENSNGKSGVVYVRSVAINQLQQPVFSWVRWVMVHKNNLSATVSENVIPTLQAVVAVETLTIPHFLDARHFDENWTGGHYFWEDYAINERINHPSGMTISDTDHTLATKLYQNNARLHFDDCMMKDSSFGKRLMYGGHVISICRALSYEGLENALTILAINAGTHCNPTFGGDTIYTWTEVLDKWEISGRNDVAALRLRMVGVKNTPAAEIEARQIITNGKQQYHPNVVLDLDYTVLIPKRSKLTPF
;
A
#
# COMPACT_ATOMS: atom_id res chain seq x y z
N MET A 1 4.35 -6.34 71.01
CA MET A 1 5.53 -6.05 70.15
C MET A 1 5.38 -6.83 68.88
N VAL A 2 4.90 -6.22 67.81
CA VAL A 2 4.74 -6.84 66.51
C VAL A 2 5.85 -6.29 65.61
N SER A 3 6.72 -7.17 65.15
CA SER A 3 7.84 -6.87 64.28
C SER A 3 7.33 -6.58 62.87
N LEU A 4 7.51 -5.35 62.40
CA LEU A 4 7.26 -4.98 61.01
C LEU A 4 8.46 -5.41 60.15
N ASN A 5 8.22 -6.38 59.31
CA ASN A 5 9.16 -6.88 58.32
C ASN A 5 9.19 -5.89 57.14
N THR A 6 10.19 -5.04 57.04
CA THR A 6 10.40 -4.13 55.91
C THR A 6 10.99 -4.92 54.77
N ASN A 7 10.13 -5.36 53.85
CA ASN A 7 10.55 -5.90 52.56
C ASN A 7 11.28 -4.80 51.77
N LYS A 8 12.57 -5.03 51.55
CA LYS A 8 13.41 -4.26 50.63
C LYS A 8 12.81 -4.34 49.25
N ILE A 9 12.15 -3.24 48.85
CA ILE A 9 11.87 -2.97 47.43
C ILE A 9 13.22 -2.65 46.80
N SER A 10 13.75 -3.61 46.03
CA SER A 10 14.92 -3.40 45.19
C SER A 10 14.49 -2.45 44.06
N ASN A 11 14.84 -1.18 44.23
CA ASN A 11 14.80 -0.20 43.11
C ASN A 11 15.88 -0.59 42.11
N ALA A 12 15.56 -1.50 41.23
CA ALA A 12 16.22 -1.58 39.94
C ALA A 12 15.76 -0.38 39.13
N ASN A 13 16.45 0.76 39.28
CA ASN A 13 16.42 1.83 38.30
C ASN A 13 16.95 1.27 36.98
N LYS A 14 16.09 0.62 36.22
CA LYS A 14 16.27 0.52 34.78
C LYS A 14 16.22 1.97 34.29
N ASN A 15 17.34 2.51 33.85
CA ASN A 15 17.38 3.70 33.02
C ASN A 15 16.57 3.39 31.77
N LEU A 16 15.26 3.63 31.84
CA LEU A 16 14.37 3.50 30.70
C LEU A 16 14.81 4.60 29.73
N SER A 17 15.41 4.20 28.63
CA SER A 17 15.69 5.11 27.53
C SER A 17 14.41 5.82 27.15
N LYS A 18 14.44 7.14 26.99
CA LYS A 18 13.32 7.93 26.48
C LYS A 18 13.06 7.66 24.98
N ILE A 19 13.96 6.91 24.36
CA ILE A 19 13.93 6.61 22.93
C ILE A 19 13.47 5.17 22.76
N SER A 20 12.37 4.97 22.03
CA SER A 20 11.99 3.65 21.56
C SER A 20 12.91 3.25 20.39
N GLY A 21 13.59 2.12 20.52
CA GLY A 21 14.39 1.52 19.44
C GLY A 21 13.56 0.80 18.38
N GLY A 22 12.22 0.86 18.46
CA GLY A 22 11.32 -0.01 17.71
C GLY A 22 11.19 -1.39 18.36
N ARG A 23 10.26 -2.20 17.86
CA ARG A 23 10.04 -3.59 18.33
C ARG A 23 10.91 -4.56 17.55
N PHE A 24 11.39 -5.58 18.24
CA PHE A 24 11.97 -6.79 17.67
C PHE A 24 10.92 -7.90 17.63
N PHE A 25 11.22 -9.01 16.97
CA PHE A 25 10.24 -10.07 16.76
C PHE A 25 9.65 -10.61 18.08
N GLU A 26 10.47 -10.78 19.11
CA GLU A 26 10.08 -11.25 20.43
C GLU A 26 9.21 -10.28 21.24
N ASP A 27 9.09 -9.03 20.80
CA ASP A 27 8.29 -8.01 21.49
C ASP A 27 6.82 -8.01 21.03
N PHE A 28 6.48 -8.83 20.04
CA PHE A 28 5.11 -8.98 19.54
C PHE A 28 4.38 -10.11 20.24
N THR A 29 3.12 -9.85 20.58
CA THR A 29 2.22 -10.85 21.18
C THR A 29 1.01 -11.09 20.29
N LEU A 30 0.66 -12.35 20.06
CA LEU A 30 -0.53 -12.70 19.27
C LEU A 30 -1.79 -12.11 19.91
N GLY A 31 -2.64 -11.45 19.11
CA GLY A 31 -3.88 -10.81 19.54
C GLY A 31 -3.72 -9.41 20.15
N GLU A 32 -2.48 -8.95 20.42
CA GLU A 32 -2.31 -7.56 20.90
C GLU A 32 -2.75 -6.55 19.86
N THR A 33 -3.31 -5.43 20.33
CA THR A 33 -3.66 -4.27 19.49
C THR A 33 -2.76 -3.09 19.81
N ILE A 34 -2.05 -2.59 18.80
CA ILE A 34 -1.11 -1.48 18.88
C ILE A 34 -1.80 -0.23 18.33
N GLN A 35 -1.92 0.80 19.17
CA GLN A 35 -2.37 2.13 18.73
C GLN A 35 -1.16 2.92 18.24
N HIS A 36 -1.16 3.33 16.96
CA HIS A 36 -0.03 4.05 16.39
C HIS A 36 -0.13 5.55 16.67
N ALA A 37 0.91 6.10 17.28
CA ALA A 37 1.09 7.55 17.40
C ALA A 37 1.65 8.05 16.06
N THR A 38 1.46 9.22 15.66
CA THR A 38 0.62 10.34 16.00
C THR A 38 -0.46 10.50 14.93
N PRO A 39 -1.67 11.01 15.24
CA PRO A 39 -2.66 11.29 14.20
C PRO A 39 -2.12 12.31 13.20
N ARG A 40 -2.62 12.27 11.97
CA ARG A 40 -2.18 13.21 10.93
C ARG A 40 -3.34 13.74 10.12
N THR A 41 -3.45 15.06 10.05
CA THR A 41 -4.37 15.76 9.16
C THR A 41 -3.75 15.92 7.79
N ILE A 42 -4.47 15.56 6.74
CA ILE A 42 -4.02 15.70 5.35
C ILE A 42 -4.31 17.12 4.86
N SER A 43 -3.32 17.75 4.23
CA SER A 43 -3.39 19.10 3.69
C SER A 43 -3.33 19.12 2.16
N GLU A 44 -3.74 20.23 1.54
CA GLU A 44 -3.59 20.45 0.09
C GLU A 44 -2.12 20.42 -0.35
N GLY A 45 -1.19 20.84 0.53
CA GLY A 45 0.24 20.80 0.24
C GLY A 45 0.74 19.37 0.01
N GLU A 46 0.22 18.39 0.75
CA GLU A 46 0.57 16.98 0.59
C GLU A 46 0.01 16.40 -0.71
N VAL A 47 -1.20 16.79 -1.08
CA VAL A 47 -1.80 16.40 -2.36
C VAL A 47 -1.00 16.98 -3.53
N ALA A 48 -0.64 18.26 -3.48
CA ALA A 48 0.18 18.89 -4.51
C ALA A 48 1.56 18.25 -4.64
N LEU A 49 2.21 17.95 -3.52
CA LEU A 49 3.52 17.28 -3.48
C LEU A 49 3.42 15.85 -4.05
N TYR A 50 2.37 15.11 -3.71
CA TYR A 50 2.15 13.76 -4.23
C TYR A 50 2.01 13.76 -5.75
N ILE A 51 1.19 14.68 -6.29
CA ILE A 51 1.01 14.83 -7.74
C ILE A 51 2.36 15.18 -8.42
N ALA A 52 3.13 16.08 -7.83
CA ALA A 52 4.45 16.47 -8.37
C ALA A 52 5.45 15.30 -8.37
N LEU A 53 5.40 14.43 -7.34
CA LEU A 53 6.29 13.28 -7.20
C LEU A 53 5.91 12.07 -8.06
N THR A 54 4.64 11.92 -8.41
CA THR A 54 4.13 10.71 -9.07
C THR A 54 3.61 10.95 -10.47
N GLY A 55 3.21 12.18 -10.79
CA GLY A 55 2.49 12.49 -12.02
C GLY A 55 1.07 11.91 -12.04
N ALA A 56 0.48 11.59 -10.87
CA ALA A 56 -0.87 11.03 -10.76
C ALA A 56 -1.91 12.00 -11.36
N ARG A 57 -2.82 11.47 -12.19
CA ARG A 57 -3.81 12.26 -12.92
C ARG A 57 -5.18 11.59 -13.05
N GLN A 58 -5.48 10.61 -12.20
CA GLN A 58 -6.80 9.99 -12.14
C GLN A 58 -7.85 11.07 -11.88
N VAL A 59 -8.87 11.13 -12.74
CA VAL A 59 -9.75 12.31 -12.88
C VAL A 59 -10.48 12.67 -11.58
N VAL A 60 -10.92 11.67 -10.81
CA VAL A 60 -11.62 11.88 -9.53
C VAL A 60 -10.74 12.60 -8.50
N HIS A 61 -9.44 12.32 -8.52
CA HIS A 61 -8.45 12.87 -7.59
C HIS A 61 -7.78 14.15 -8.13
N SER A 62 -7.97 14.46 -9.43
CA SER A 62 -7.33 15.60 -10.09
C SER A 62 -8.27 16.77 -10.27
N ALA A 63 -9.55 16.51 -10.66
CA ALA A 63 -10.51 17.54 -11.05
C ALA A 63 -11.69 17.62 -10.08
N GLN A 64 -11.75 18.70 -9.27
CA GLN A 64 -12.83 18.89 -8.29
C GLN A 64 -14.21 18.93 -8.94
N THR A 65 -14.35 19.61 -10.08
CA THR A 65 -15.63 19.70 -10.79
C THR A 65 -16.13 18.36 -11.27
N VAL A 66 -15.22 17.50 -11.75
CA VAL A 66 -15.56 16.13 -12.17
C VAL A 66 -15.93 15.28 -10.96
N ALA A 67 -15.16 15.33 -9.87
CA ALA A 67 -15.51 14.62 -8.65
C ALA A 67 -16.92 15.01 -8.16
N GLN A 68 -17.24 16.31 -8.16
CA GLN A 68 -18.57 16.80 -7.78
C GLN A 68 -19.67 16.35 -8.74
N SER A 69 -19.41 16.31 -10.05
CA SER A 69 -20.37 15.76 -11.03
C SER A 69 -20.66 14.28 -10.82
N LEU A 70 -19.70 13.54 -10.23
CA LEU A 70 -19.86 12.13 -9.85
C LEU A 70 -20.46 11.95 -8.45
N GLY A 71 -20.89 13.03 -7.78
CA GLY A 71 -21.55 13.00 -6.48
C GLY A 71 -20.64 13.16 -5.26
N TYR A 72 -19.33 13.31 -5.44
CA TYR A 72 -18.43 13.60 -4.32
C TYR A 72 -18.68 15.02 -3.79
N LYS A 73 -18.60 15.23 -2.48
CA LYS A 73 -18.74 16.57 -1.87
C LYS A 73 -17.64 17.55 -2.32
N THR A 74 -16.46 17.04 -2.58
CA THR A 74 -15.28 17.72 -3.11
C THR A 74 -14.32 16.67 -3.65
N ARG A 75 -13.21 17.08 -4.26
CA ARG A 75 -12.16 16.19 -4.72
C ARG A 75 -11.61 15.35 -3.57
N PRO A 76 -11.70 14.02 -3.59
CA PRO A 76 -11.03 13.17 -2.60
C PRO A 76 -9.51 13.19 -2.80
N VAL A 77 -8.79 12.94 -1.73
CA VAL A 77 -7.34 12.67 -1.76
C VAL A 77 -7.10 11.40 -2.57
N ASP A 78 -5.99 11.36 -3.33
CA ASP A 78 -5.62 10.14 -4.06
C ASP A 78 -5.57 8.94 -3.13
N ASP A 79 -6.16 7.82 -3.58
CA ASP A 79 -6.31 6.59 -2.80
C ASP A 79 -4.99 6.11 -2.21
N LEU A 80 -3.93 6.11 -3.03
CA LEU A 80 -2.61 5.63 -2.60
C LEU A 80 -1.90 6.64 -1.70
N LEU A 81 -2.06 7.95 -1.91
CA LEU A 81 -1.53 8.95 -0.98
C LEU A 81 -2.11 8.75 0.42
N ALA A 82 -3.43 8.68 0.52
CA ALA A 82 -4.11 8.50 1.80
C ALA A 82 -3.73 7.16 2.46
N PHE A 83 -3.66 6.09 1.67
CA PHE A 83 -3.23 4.77 2.14
C PHE A 83 -1.78 4.78 2.65
N HIS A 84 -0.83 5.38 1.92
CA HIS A 84 0.57 5.45 2.35
C HIS A 84 0.77 6.30 3.60
N ILE A 85 -0.01 7.37 3.77
CA ILE A 85 -0.03 8.14 5.02
C ILE A 85 -0.50 7.27 6.19
N ALA A 86 -1.61 6.54 6.03
CA ALA A 86 -2.11 5.63 7.06
C ALA A 86 -1.12 4.49 7.37
N PHE A 87 -0.51 3.93 6.32
CA PHE A 87 0.51 2.88 6.42
C PHE A 87 1.77 3.38 7.15
N GLY A 88 2.25 4.60 6.83
CA GLY A 88 3.43 5.18 7.43
C GLY A 88 3.33 5.28 8.96
N LYS A 89 2.11 5.47 9.50
CA LYS A 89 1.87 5.48 10.95
C LYS A 89 2.22 4.18 11.65
N THR A 90 2.16 3.05 10.94
CA THR A 90 2.44 1.73 11.51
C THR A 90 3.94 1.41 11.58
N VAL A 91 4.78 2.15 10.85
CA VAL A 91 6.21 1.84 10.70
C VAL A 91 7.00 1.95 12.00
N PRO A 92 6.81 3.00 12.85
CA PRO A 92 7.55 3.13 14.11
C PRO A 92 7.42 1.93 15.03
N ASP A 93 6.22 1.33 15.08
CA ASP A 93 5.91 0.27 16.02
C ASP A 93 6.09 -1.14 15.45
N ILE A 94 5.97 -1.29 14.10
CA ILE A 94 5.96 -2.62 13.48
C ILE A 94 7.24 -2.90 12.71
N SER A 95 7.80 -1.92 11.99
CA SER A 95 8.80 -2.23 10.96
C SER A 95 10.09 -1.39 11.01
N VAL A 96 10.38 -0.67 12.09
CA VAL A 96 11.67 0.02 12.25
C VAL A 96 12.84 -0.97 12.22
N ASN A 97 12.68 -2.13 12.85
CA ASN A 97 13.65 -3.21 12.87
C ASN A 97 13.32 -4.33 11.86
N ALA A 98 12.56 -4.00 10.82
CA ALA A 98 12.23 -4.97 9.79
C ALA A 98 13.39 -5.19 8.81
N ILE A 99 13.50 -6.43 8.35
CA ILE A 99 14.37 -6.83 7.24
C ILE A 99 13.68 -6.49 5.93
N ALA A 100 12.37 -6.81 5.82
CA ALA A 100 11.57 -6.58 4.62
C ALA A 100 10.07 -6.60 4.94
N ASN A 101 9.29 -5.81 4.21
CA ASN A 101 7.85 -6.01 4.07
C ASN A 101 7.64 -7.08 2.99
N LEU A 102 7.03 -8.20 3.36
CA LEU A 102 6.94 -9.38 2.49
C LEU A 102 5.69 -9.39 1.61
N GLY A 103 4.63 -8.67 2.01
CA GLY A 103 3.42 -8.63 1.21
C GLY A 103 2.25 -7.92 1.88
N TYR A 104 1.20 -7.78 1.06
CA TYR A 104 -0.10 -7.21 1.40
C TYR A 104 -1.19 -8.18 1.00
N ALA A 105 -2.29 -8.18 1.75
CA ALA A 105 -3.53 -8.87 1.41
C ALA A 105 -4.73 -8.14 2.00
N GLU A 106 -5.90 -8.40 1.44
CA GLU A 106 -7.18 -7.92 1.96
C GLU A 106 -7.20 -6.39 2.22
N VAL A 107 -6.49 -5.61 1.40
CA VAL A 107 -6.55 -4.14 1.51
C VAL A 107 -7.89 -3.67 0.98
N ARG A 108 -8.64 -2.93 1.78
CA ARG A 108 -9.96 -2.39 1.45
C ARG A 108 -9.93 -0.88 1.55
N PHE A 109 -10.43 -0.23 0.52
CA PHE A 109 -10.70 1.20 0.48
C PHE A 109 -12.17 1.38 0.82
N ILE A 110 -12.46 1.82 2.05
CA ILE A 110 -13.81 1.75 2.64
C ILE A 110 -14.57 3.05 2.41
N GLN A 111 -13.89 4.19 2.58
CA GLN A 111 -14.47 5.50 2.35
C GLN A 111 -13.43 6.44 1.74
N PRO A 112 -13.86 7.39 0.89
CA PRO A 112 -12.95 8.42 0.39
C PRO A 112 -12.43 9.30 1.52
N VAL A 113 -11.17 9.65 1.44
CA VAL A 113 -10.50 10.58 2.36
C VAL A 113 -10.41 11.95 1.71
N TYR A 114 -10.58 13.00 2.50
CA TYR A 114 -10.57 14.37 2.02
C TYR A 114 -9.47 15.19 2.70
N VAL A 115 -9.07 16.28 2.06
CA VAL A 115 -8.25 17.30 2.72
C VAL A 115 -8.97 17.81 3.96
N GLY A 116 -8.24 17.91 5.06
CA GLY A 116 -8.79 18.22 6.39
C GLY A 116 -9.11 16.99 7.23
N ASP A 117 -9.19 15.80 6.65
CA ASP A 117 -9.38 14.57 7.43
C ASP A 117 -8.12 14.25 8.24
N THR A 118 -8.32 13.83 9.48
CA THR A 118 -7.27 13.40 10.40
C THR A 118 -7.28 11.89 10.53
N LEU A 119 -6.23 11.23 10.06
CA LEU A 119 -6.11 9.79 10.08
C LEU A 119 -5.42 9.30 11.35
N GLN A 120 -5.98 8.26 11.95
CA GLN A 120 -5.41 7.45 13.03
C GLN A 120 -5.36 5.99 12.58
N THR A 121 -4.36 5.25 13.04
CA THR A 121 -4.19 3.84 12.65
C THR A 121 -3.96 2.98 13.89
N SER A 122 -4.55 1.80 13.90
CA SER A 122 -4.25 0.73 14.86
C SER A 122 -3.95 -0.57 14.12
N SER A 123 -3.19 -1.45 14.76
CA SER A 123 -2.86 -2.77 14.19
C SER A 123 -3.04 -3.85 15.24
N THR A 124 -3.67 -4.95 14.85
CA THR A 124 -3.78 -6.17 15.67
C THR A 124 -2.83 -7.23 15.11
N VAL A 125 -2.02 -7.85 15.95
CA VAL A 125 -1.15 -8.97 15.58
C VAL A 125 -2.01 -10.21 15.40
N ILE A 126 -2.10 -10.70 14.16
CA ILE A 126 -2.94 -11.85 13.78
C ILE A 126 -2.15 -13.12 13.50
N GLY A 127 -0.82 -13.03 13.52
CA GLY A 127 0.05 -14.19 13.35
C GLY A 127 1.50 -13.86 13.64
N LEU A 128 2.22 -14.87 14.08
CA LEU A 128 3.66 -14.84 14.36
C LEU A 128 4.27 -16.15 13.86
N LYS A 129 5.40 -16.05 13.15
CA LYS A 129 6.14 -17.22 12.67
C LYS A 129 7.64 -17.01 12.84
N GLU A 130 8.27 -17.73 13.73
CA GLU A 130 9.73 -17.73 13.84
C GLU A 130 10.37 -18.41 12.62
N ASN A 131 11.42 -17.80 12.08
CA ASN A 131 12.17 -18.39 10.98
C ASN A 131 13.13 -19.47 11.49
N SER A 132 13.39 -20.50 10.68
CA SER A 132 14.23 -21.65 11.02
C SER A 132 15.67 -21.27 11.39
N ASN A 133 16.15 -20.10 11.00
CA ASN A 133 17.48 -19.60 11.35
C ASN A 133 17.57 -19.05 12.79
N GLY A 134 16.44 -18.89 13.50
CA GLY A 134 16.36 -18.36 14.86
C GLY A 134 16.76 -16.90 15.02
N LYS A 135 17.01 -16.15 13.91
CA LYS A 135 17.50 -14.77 13.94
C LYS A 135 16.42 -13.74 13.60
N SER A 136 15.27 -14.17 13.13
CA SER A 136 14.17 -13.33 12.72
C SER A 136 12.86 -14.10 12.76
N GLY A 137 11.76 -13.38 12.61
CA GLY A 137 10.45 -13.98 12.43
C GLY A 137 9.55 -13.09 11.56
N VAL A 138 8.41 -13.63 11.18
CA VAL A 138 7.39 -12.95 10.40
C VAL A 138 6.23 -12.57 11.30
N VAL A 139 5.91 -11.28 11.33
CA VAL A 139 4.77 -10.71 12.07
C VAL A 139 3.68 -10.39 11.05
N TYR A 140 2.49 -10.96 11.26
CA TYR A 140 1.29 -10.66 10.48
C TYR A 140 0.42 -9.70 11.27
N VAL A 141 0.06 -8.57 10.67
CA VAL A 141 -0.79 -7.58 11.31
C VAL A 141 -1.98 -7.22 10.42
N ARG A 142 -3.15 -7.09 11.05
CA ARG A 142 -4.33 -6.46 10.46
C ARG A 142 -4.41 -5.04 10.99
N SER A 143 -4.36 -4.07 10.10
CA SER A 143 -4.42 -2.65 10.43
C SER A 143 -5.74 -2.04 9.97
N VAL A 144 -6.21 -1.06 10.72
CA VAL A 144 -7.38 -0.25 10.39
C VAL A 144 -7.01 1.22 10.56
N ALA A 145 -7.28 2.02 9.55
CA ALA A 145 -7.22 3.47 9.64
C ALA A 145 -8.62 4.06 9.75
N ILE A 146 -8.78 5.02 10.65
CA ILE A 146 -10.03 5.74 10.90
C ILE A 146 -9.81 7.24 10.69
N ASN A 147 -10.89 7.96 10.38
CA ASN A 147 -10.89 9.43 10.33
C ASN A 147 -11.26 10.03 11.70
N GLN A 148 -11.33 11.36 11.79
CA GLN A 148 -11.71 12.11 13.01
C GLN A 148 -13.12 11.81 13.51
N LEU A 149 -13.98 11.24 12.68
CA LEU A 149 -15.34 10.81 13.05
C LEU A 149 -15.39 9.34 13.52
N GLN A 150 -14.24 8.72 13.76
CA GLN A 150 -14.09 7.31 14.13
C GLN A 150 -14.64 6.34 13.06
N GLN A 151 -14.73 6.78 11.83
CA GLN A 151 -15.17 5.95 10.70
C GLN A 151 -13.98 5.27 10.05
N PRO A 152 -14.04 3.96 9.78
CA PRO A 152 -12.97 3.27 9.06
C PRO A 152 -12.88 3.79 7.62
N VAL A 153 -11.65 4.12 7.20
CA VAL A 153 -11.35 4.55 5.83
C VAL A 153 -10.54 3.49 5.07
N PHE A 154 -9.68 2.76 5.76
CA PHE A 154 -8.91 1.63 5.21
C PHE A 154 -8.84 0.48 6.19
N SER A 155 -8.77 -0.74 5.67
CA SER A 155 -8.27 -1.90 6.41
C SER A 155 -7.32 -2.71 5.51
N TRP A 156 -6.28 -3.32 6.11
CA TRP A 156 -5.34 -4.15 5.35
C TRP A 156 -4.66 -5.18 6.24
N VAL A 157 -4.16 -6.23 5.62
CA VAL A 157 -3.21 -7.15 6.23
C VAL A 157 -1.86 -6.98 5.56
N ARG A 158 -0.80 -6.97 6.35
CA ARG A 158 0.58 -7.09 5.86
C ARG A 158 1.38 -8.05 6.73
N TRP A 159 2.46 -8.56 6.19
CA TRP A 159 3.40 -9.35 6.96
C TRP A 159 4.82 -8.87 6.71
N VAL A 160 5.56 -8.81 7.80
CA VAL A 160 6.87 -8.16 7.87
C VAL A 160 7.86 -9.13 8.50
N MET A 161 9.03 -9.28 7.89
CA MET A 161 10.13 -9.99 8.49
C MET A 161 10.89 -9.06 9.44
N VAL A 162 10.95 -9.40 10.72
CA VAL A 162 11.54 -8.58 11.79
C VAL A 162 12.70 -9.31 12.43
N HIS A 163 13.79 -8.58 12.72
CA HIS A 163 14.93 -9.12 13.45
C HIS A 163 14.55 -9.55 14.88
N LYS A 164 15.27 -10.52 15.41
CA LYS A 164 15.32 -10.81 16.86
C LYS A 164 16.53 -10.09 17.46
N ASN A 165 16.34 -9.48 18.62
CA ASN A 165 17.39 -8.90 19.45
C ASN A 165 17.90 -9.94 20.47
N ASN A 166 16.99 -10.67 21.09
CA ASN A 166 17.31 -11.79 21.97
C ASN A 166 17.12 -13.13 21.23
N LEU A 167 18.22 -13.71 20.75
CA LEU A 167 18.18 -14.97 20.00
C LEU A 167 17.70 -16.17 20.82
N SER A 168 17.73 -16.08 22.16
CA SER A 168 17.24 -17.12 23.06
C SER A 168 15.75 -16.98 23.40
N ALA A 169 15.12 -15.87 23.04
CA ALA A 169 13.69 -15.70 23.23
C ALA A 169 12.93 -16.70 22.36
N THR A 170 11.93 -17.35 22.93
CA THR A 170 11.04 -18.27 22.21
C THR A 170 9.67 -17.60 22.04
N VAL A 171 9.07 -17.77 20.87
CA VAL A 171 7.67 -17.37 20.66
C VAL A 171 6.78 -18.51 21.12
N SER A 172 5.75 -18.19 21.89
CA SER A 172 4.87 -19.20 22.50
C SER A 172 4.08 -20.00 21.44
N GLU A 173 3.77 -19.39 20.30
CA GLU A 173 2.97 -20.00 19.23
C GLU A 173 3.43 -19.54 17.85
N ASN A 174 3.52 -20.49 16.90
CA ASN A 174 3.70 -20.20 15.49
C ASN A 174 2.33 -20.23 14.81
N VAL A 175 1.76 -19.07 14.51
CA VAL A 175 0.46 -18.92 13.85
C VAL A 175 0.64 -18.19 12.52
N ILE A 176 0.23 -18.85 11.43
CA ILE A 176 0.14 -18.23 10.11
C ILE A 176 -1.35 -18.05 9.81
N PRO A 177 -1.84 -16.82 9.66
CA PRO A 177 -3.26 -16.59 9.38
C PRO A 177 -3.63 -17.10 7.99
N THR A 178 -4.85 -17.62 7.84
CA THR A 178 -5.45 -17.86 6.53
C THR A 178 -5.96 -16.53 5.99
N LEU A 179 -5.48 -16.14 4.80
CA LEU A 179 -5.84 -14.89 4.14
C LEU A 179 -6.60 -15.17 2.86
N GLN A 180 -7.53 -14.28 2.51
CA GLN A 180 -8.25 -14.36 1.25
C GLN A 180 -7.31 -13.98 0.10
N ALA A 181 -7.29 -14.78 -0.95
CA ALA A 181 -6.52 -14.49 -2.17
C ALA A 181 -7.09 -13.28 -2.93
N VAL A 182 -8.39 -13.02 -2.79
CA VAL A 182 -9.13 -11.94 -3.48
C VAL A 182 -10.18 -11.38 -2.52
N VAL A 183 -10.32 -10.07 -2.49
CA VAL A 183 -11.44 -9.41 -1.81
C VAL A 183 -12.70 -9.66 -2.63
N ALA A 184 -13.66 -10.36 -2.04
CA ALA A 184 -14.90 -10.74 -2.72
C ALA A 184 -15.68 -9.51 -3.18
N VAL A 185 -16.23 -9.55 -4.40
CA VAL A 185 -16.89 -8.40 -5.03
C VAL A 185 -18.08 -7.88 -4.20
N GLU A 186 -18.80 -8.78 -3.53
CA GLU A 186 -19.95 -8.45 -2.67
C GLU A 186 -19.55 -7.66 -1.43
N THR A 187 -18.26 -7.65 -1.10
CA THR A 187 -17.71 -6.95 0.06
C THR A 187 -16.94 -5.68 -0.30
N LEU A 188 -16.87 -5.35 -1.60
CA LEU A 188 -16.29 -4.08 -2.07
C LEU A 188 -17.20 -2.93 -1.66
N THR A 189 -16.61 -1.86 -1.19
CA THR A 189 -17.36 -0.67 -0.76
C THR A 189 -17.33 0.37 -1.89
N ILE A 190 -18.51 0.68 -2.41
CA ILE A 190 -18.68 1.76 -3.39
C ILE A 190 -19.46 2.88 -2.70
N PRO A 191 -18.98 4.13 -2.77
CA PRO A 191 -19.70 5.24 -2.16
C PRO A 191 -21.14 5.31 -2.69
N HIS A 192 -22.11 5.31 -1.80
CA HIS A 192 -23.55 5.31 -2.15
C HIS A 192 -24.00 6.55 -2.93
N PHE A 193 -23.28 7.65 -2.76
CA PHE A 193 -23.54 8.92 -3.45
C PHE A 193 -22.94 8.97 -4.88
N LEU A 194 -22.04 8.04 -5.21
CA LEU A 194 -21.38 8.03 -6.51
C LEU A 194 -22.40 7.73 -7.61
N ASP A 195 -22.42 8.57 -8.64
CA ASP A 195 -23.25 8.43 -9.84
C ASP A 195 -22.41 8.70 -11.09
N ALA A 196 -22.16 7.67 -11.87
CA ALA A 196 -21.39 7.74 -13.10
C ALA A 196 -22.26 7.65 -14.37
N ARG A 197 -23.60 7.77 -14.26
CA ARG A 197 -24.49 7.68 -15.42
C ARG A 197 -24.25 8.74 -16.49
N HIS A 198 -23.67 9.85 -16.10
CA HIS A 198 -23.32 10.97 -16.98
C HIS A 198 -21.81 11.16 -17.11
N PHE A 199 -21.05 10.07 -16.94
CA PHE A 199 -19.59 10.13 -17.11
C PHE A 199 -19.26 10.50 -18.55
N ASP A 200 -18.45 11.57 -18.71
CA ASP A 200 -18.00 12.07 -20.00
C ASP A 200 -16.54 11.67 -20.24
N GLU A 201 -16.29 10.86 -21.27
CA GLU A 201 -14.96 10.42 -21.66
C GLU A 201 -14.01 11.57 -22.03
N ASN A 202 -14.54 12.74 -22.40
CA ASN A 202 -13.73 13.92 -22.66
C ASN A 202 -13.00 14.42 -21.41
N TRP A 203 -13.45 14.09 -20.20
CA TRP A 203 -12.76 14.46 -18.96
C TRP A 203 -11.40 13.77 -18.81
N THR A 204 -11.25 12.59 -19.38
CA THR A 204 -10.05 11.76 -19.28
C THR A 204 -9.29 11.63 -20.60
N GLY A 205 -9.98 11.81 -21.71
CA GLY A 205 -9.48 11.50 -23.06
C GLY A 205 -9.44 9.99 -23.36
N GLY A 206 -9.94 9.15 -22.45
CA GLY A 206 -9.97 7.72 -22.62
C GLY A 206 -11.28 7.24 -23.22
N HIS A 207 -11.21 6.31 -24.18
CA HIS A 207 -12.38 5.79 -24.91
C HIS A 207 -12.83 4.41 -24.41
N TYR A 208 -12.10 3.81 -23.46
CA TYR A 208 -12.35 2.47 -22.99
C TYR A 208 -13.17 2.49 -21.69
N PHE A 209 -14.28 1.77 -21.71
CA PHE A 209 -15.18 1.54 -20.58
C PHE A 209 -15.07 0.07 -20.13
N TRP A 210 -15.75 -0.31 -19.06
CA TRP A 210 -15.70 -1.67 -18.52
C TRP A 210 -15.92 -2.75 -19.57
N GLU A 211 -16.82 -2.53 -20.54
CA GLU A 211 -17.16 -3.49 -21.57
C GLU A 211 -15.99 -3.81 -22.50
N ASP A 212 -15.12 -2.82 -22.73
CA ASP A 212 -14.06 -2.88 -23.75
C ASP A 212 -12.84 -3.71 -23.33
N TYR A 213 -12.71 -4.01 -22.04
CA TYR A 213 -11.60 -4.82 -21.53
C TYR A 213 -11.90 -6.31 -21.64
N ALA A 214 -10.89 -7.11 -21.99
CA ALA A 214 -10.97 -8.56 -22.05
C ALA A 214 -10.14 -9.23 -20.95
N ILE A 215 -10.63 -10.33 -20.37
CA ILE A 215 -9.85 -11.13 -19.40
C ILE A 215 -8.59 -11.67 -20.11
N ASN A 216 -7.46 -11.61 -19.41
CA ASN A 216 -6.10 -11.90 -19.89
C ASN A 216 -5.55 -10.87 -20.90
N GLU A 217 -6.24 -9.77 -21.13
CA GLU A 217 -5.68 -8.65 -21.88
C GLU A 217 -4.50 -8.06 -21.13
N ARG A 218 -3.39 -7.84 -21.86
CA ARG A 218 -2.19 -7.17 -21.35
C ARG A 218 -2.05 -5.80 -22.01
N ILE A 219 -1.94 -4.77 -21.17
CA ILE A 219 -1.73 -3.37 -21.58
C ILE A 219 -0.30 -2.99 -21.19
N ASN A 220 0.57 -2.81 -22.18
CA ASN A 220 1.92 -2.30 -21.94
C ASN A 220 1.89 -0.77 -21.98
N HIS A 221 2.10 -0.13 -20.83
CA HIS A 221 2.11 1.33 -20.76
C HIS A 221 3.45 1.85 -21.29
N PRO A 222 3.45 2.80 -22.25
CA PRO A 222 4.67 3.12 -23.01
C PRO A 222 5.64 3.98 -22.21
N SER A 223 5.16 4.76 -21.26
CA SER A 223 5.95 5.75 -20.54
C SER A 223 6.75 5.14 -19.40
N GLY A 224 7.96 5.68 -19.17
CA GLY A 224 8.79 5.36 -18.01
C GLY A 224 9.04 6.61 -17.16
N MET A 225 9.29 6.42 -15.87
CA MET A 225 9.64 7.49 -14.93
C MET A 225 10.90 7.14 -14.16
N THR A 226 11.94 7.96 -14.31
CA THR A 226 13.15 7.84 -13.49
C THR A 226 12.92 8.52 -12.14
N ILE A 227 13.20 7.81 -11.07
CA ILE A 227 13.02 8.32 -9.72
C ILE A 227 14.35 8.81 -9.18
N SER A 228 14.49 10.11 -8.92
CA SER A 228 15.71 10.67 -8.33
C SER A 228 15.81 10.34 -6.83
N ASP A 229 17.01 10.46 -6.25
CA ASP A 229 17.21 10.37 -4.81
C ASP A 229 16.42 11.44 -4.04
N THR A 230 16.22 12.62 -4.66
CA THR A 230 15.42 13.69 -4.08
C THR A 230 13.95 13.31 -4.02
N ASP A 231 13.38 12.78 -5.10
CA ASP A 231 11.99 12.33 -5.15
C ASP A 231 11.73 11.23 -4.14
N HIS A 232 12.63 10.24 -4.06
CA HIS A 232 12.57 9.17 -3.07
C HIS A 232 12.56 9.74 -1.63
N THR A 233 13.46 10.66 -1.33
CA THR A 233 13.56 11.27 0.00
C THR A 233 12.31 12.07 0.33
N LEU A 234 11.78 12.85 -0.60
CA LEU A 234 10.55 13.63 -0.41
C LEU A 234 9.34 12.72 -0.22
N ALA A 235 9.20 11.65 -1.03
CA ALA A 235 8.13 10.67 -0.90
C ALA A 235 8.17 9.97 0.47
N THR A 236 9.34 9.53 0.92
CA THR A 236 9.52 8.88 2.23
C THR A 236 9.07 9.80 3.37
N LYS A 237 9.43 11.11 3.30
CA LYS A 237 9.02 12.13 4.28
C LYS A 237 7.53 12.44 4.17
N LEU A 238 6.99 12.54 2.96
CA LEU A 238 5.56 12.77 2.70
C LEU A 238 4.71 11.71 3.39
N TYR A 239 5.06 10.44 3.25
CA TYR A 239 4.33 9.33 3.88
C TYR A 239 4.69 9.10 5.34
N GLN A 240 5.68 9.81 5.88
CA GLN A 240 6.26 9.59 7.21
C GLN A 240 6.66 8.13 7.45
N ASN A 241 7.15 7.46 6.42
CA ASN A 241 7.74 6.15 6.56
C ASN A 241 9.16 6.30 7.12
N ASN A 242 9.32 6.08 8.42
CA ASN A 242 10.58 6.28 9.13
C ASN A 242 11.45 5.01 9.25
N ALA A 243 11.23 4.00 8.42
CA ALA A 243 12.14 2.87 8.31
C ALA A 243 13.50 3.35 7.76
N ARG A 244 14.55 3.21 8.56
CA ARG A 244 15.88 3.81 8.32
C ARG A 244 16.47 3.45 6.96
N LEU A 245 16.20 2.27 6.47
CA LEU A 245 16.66 1.78 5.15
C LEU A 245 16.22 2.67 3.97
N HIS A 246 15.20 3.52 4.16
CA HIS A 246 14.70 4.41 3.12
C HIS A 246 15.33 5.81 3.15
N PHE A 247 15.91 6.27 4.26
CA PHE A 247 16.37 7.65 4.36
C PHE A 247 17.75 7.85 5.05
N ASP A 248 18.29 6.83 5.75
CA ASP A 248 19.58 6.92 6.43
C ASP A 248 20.69 6.35 5.52
N ASP A 249 21.28 7.23 4.72
CA ASP A 249 22.34 6.84 3.79
C ASP A 249 23.62 6.40 4.52
N CYS A 250 23.89 7.00 5.69
CA CYS A 250 25.06 6.63 6.49
C CYS A 250 24.97 5.17 6.96
N MET A 251 23.83 4.78 7.50
CA MET A 251 23.59 3.41 7.93
C MET A 251 23.59 2.43 6.73
N MET A 252 23.03 2.85 5.60
CA MET A 252 22.87 1.96 4.45
C MET A 252 24.14 1.72 3.66
N LYS A 253 25.20 2.53 3.83
CA LYS A 253 26.52 2.28 3.20
C LYS A 253 27.11 0.94 3.62
N ASP A 254 26.87 0.52 4.87
CA ASP A 254 27.39 -0.74 5.42
C ASP A 254 26.44 -1.92 5.17
N SER A 255 25.28 -1.70 4.53
CA SER A 255 24.34 -2.75 4.16
C SER A 255 24.80 -3.50 2.89
N SER A 256 24.20 -4.67 2.65
CA SER A 256 24.41 -5.42 1.41
C SER A 256 24.01 -4.66 0.14
N PHE A 257 23.22 -3.59 0.26
CA PHE A 257 22.80 -2.74 -0.85
C PHE A 257 23.76 -1.57 -1.11
N GLY A 258 24.56 -1.14 -0.11
CA GLY A 258 25.50 -0.02 -0.21
C GLY A 258 24.84 1.36 -0.39
N LYS A 259 23.51 1.44 -0.43
CA LYS A 259 22.73 2.66 -0.62
C LYS A 259 21.28 2.49 -0.14
N ARG A 260 20.55 3.60 0.01
CA ARG A 260 19.17 3.58 0.48
C ARG A 260 18.26 2.83 -0.48
N LEU A 261 17.41 1.99 0.09
CA LEU A 261 16.37 1.27 -0.64
C LEU A 261 15.13 2.17 -0.80
N MET A 262 14.57 2.22 -2.00
CA MET A 262 13.35 2.98 -2.24
C MET A 262 12.16 2.39 -1.48
N TYR A 263 11.30 3.26 -0.96
CA TYR A 263 10.04 2.83 -0.35
C TYR A 263 9.13 2.20 -1.40
N GLY A 264 8.78 0.93 -1.22
CA GLY A 264 7.98 0.17 -2.18
C GLY A 264 6.61 0.76 -2.45
N GLY A 265 5.98 1.42 -1.47
CA GLY A 265 4.72 2.15 -1.68
C GLY A 265 4.84 3.28 -2.69
N HIS A 266 6.00 3.96 -2.76
CA HIS A 266 6.22 4.96 -3.81
C HIS A 266 6.29 4.33 -5.20
N VAL A 267 6.90 3.13 -5.32
CA VAL A 267 6.92 2.37 -6.57
C VAL A 267 5.47 2.00 -7.00
N ILE A 268 4.60 1.61 -6.06
CA ILE A 268 3.17 1.38 -6.35
C ILE A 268 2.53 2.63 -6.95
N SER A 269 2.76 3.80 -6.34
CA SER A 269 2.20 5.08 -6.80
C SER A 269 2.70 5.46 -8.20
N ILE A 270 4.00 5.29 -8.47
CA ILE A 270 4.57 5.54 -9.80
C ILE A 270 3.97 4.58 -10.85
N CYS A 271 3.91 3.29 -10.55
CA CYS A 271 3.29 2.32 -11.47
C CYS A 271 1.82 2.65 -11.73
N ARG A 272 1.06 3.06 -10.71
CA ARG A 272 -0.34 3.47 -10.86
C ARG A 272 -0.48 4.73 -11.73
N ALA A 273 0.40 5.71 -11.57
CA ALA A 273 0.42 6.91 -12.41
C ALA A 273 0.77 6.59 -13.87
N LEU A 274 1.78 5.74 -14.11
CA LEU A 274 2.18 5.29 -15.44
C LEU A 274 1.11 4.45 -16.13
N SER A 275 0.27 3.73 -15.35
CA SER A 275 -0.83 2.92 -15.90
C SER A 275 -2.06 3.76 -16.31
N TYR A 276 -1.96 5.09 -16.33
CA TYR A 276 -3.07 5.95 -16.73
C TYR A 276 -3.49 5.70 -18.19
N GLU A 277 -2.55 5.67 -19.11
CA GLU A 277 -2.83 5.39 -20.54
C GLU A 277 -3.33 3.95 -20.72
N GLY A 278 -4.55 3.80 -21.22
CA GLY A 278 -5.26 2.54 -21.35
C GLY A 278 -6.14 2.18 -20.13
N LEU A 279 -6.11 3.00 -19.05
CA LEU A 279 -6.97 2.90 -17.86
C LEU A 279 -7.47 4.29 -17.41
N GLU A 280 -7.60 5.22 -18.34
CA GLU A 280 -7.92 6.63 -18.08
C GLU A 280 -9.25 6.79 -17.33
N ASN A 281 -10.22 5.92 -17.64
CA ASN A 281 -11.56 5.95 -17.03
C ASN A 281 -11.65 5.21 -15.70
N ALA A 282 -10.57 4.60 -15.20
CA ALA A 282 -10.57 4.00 -13.87
C ALA A 282 -10.65 5.10 -12.79
N LEU A 283 -11.71 5.06 -11.96
CA LEU A 283 -12.06 6.13 -11.02
C LEU A 283 -11.26 6.05 -9.72
N THR A 284 -11.36 4.93 -9.00
CA THR A 284 -10.80 4.75 -7.66
C THR A 284 -10.41 3.30 -7.43
N ILE A 285 -9.49 3.07 -6.50
CA ILE A 285 -9.12 1.72 -6.06
C ILE A 285 -10.15 1.25 -5.02
N LEU A 286 -10.68 0.05 -5.22
CA LEU A 286 -11.61 -0.57 -4.28
C LEU A 286 -10.89 -1.54 -3.32
N ALA A 287 -9.88 -2.25 -3.83
CA ALA A 287 -9.10 -3.20 -3.04
C ALA A 287 -7.69 -3.42 -3.62
N ILE A 288 -6.75 -3.82 -2.75
CA ILE A 288 -5.53 -4.51 -3.16
C ILE A 288 -5.65 -5.94 -2.62
N ASN A 289 -5.71 -6.90 -3.54
CA ASN A 289 -5.91 -8.31 -3.21
C ASN A 289 -4.63 -8.95 -2.71
N ALA A 290 -3.52 -8.69 -3.41
CA ALA A 290 -2.18 -9.16 -3.07
C ALA A 290 -1.13 -8.19 -3.61
N GLY A 291 0.01 -8.10 -2.94
CA GLY A 291 1.11 -7.27 -3.41
C GLY A 291 2.45 -7.76 -2.89
N THR A 292 3.43 -7.78 -3.78
CA THR A 292 4.81 -8.19 -3.48
C THR A 292 5.79 -7.20 -4.09
N HIS A 293 6.75 -6.74 -3.29
CA HIS A 293 7.93 -6.04 -3.77
C HIS A 293 8.99 -7.09 -4.13
N CYS A 294 9.17 -7.33 -5.44
CA CYS A 294 9.88 -8.50 -5.95
C CYS A 294 11.40 -8.35 -5.91
N ASN A 295 11.90 -7.20 -6.31
CA ASN A 295 13.32 -6.87 -6.32
C ASN A 295 13.53 -5.43 -5.81
N PRO A 296 14.72 -5.11 -5.27
CA PRO A 296 15.02 -3.78 -4.76
C PRO A 296 15.03 -2.72 -5.85
N THR A 297 14.54 -1.53 -5.51
CA THR A 297 14.55 -0.33 -6.35
C THR A 297 15.34 0.77 -5.65
N PHE A 298 16.06 1.57 -6.42
CA PHE A 298 16.95 2.60 -5.92
C PHE A 298 16.75 3.93 -6.65
N GLY A 299 17.26 5.01 -6.09
CA GLY A 299 17.38 6.27 -6.81
C GLY A 299 18.20 6.10 -8.07
N GLY A 300 17.73 6.66 -9.18
CA GLY A 300 18.28 6.50 -10.52
C GLY A 300 17.62 5.39 -11.35
N ASP A 301 16.84 4.48 -10.74
CA ASP A 301 16.09 3.50 -11.52
C ASP A 301 14.92 4.17 -12.27
N THR A 302 14.70 3.76 -13.51
CA THR A 302 13.55 4.14 -14.32
C THR A 302 12.49 3.05 -14.22
N ILE A 303 11.29 3.42 -13.79
CA ILE A 303 10.17 2.50 -13.64
C ILE A 303 9.29 2.54 -14.88
N TYR A 304 8.93 1.38 -15.37
CA TYR A 304 7.92 1.11 -16.40
C TYR A 304 6.87 0.18 -15.80
N THR A 305 5.71 0.05 -16.45
CA THR A 305 4.67 -0.85 -15.98
C THR A 305 3.86 -1.45 -17.12
N TRP A 306 3.30 -2.64 -16.87
CA TRP A 306 2.18 -3.16 -17.65
C TRP A 306 1.05 -3.56 -16.72
N THR A 307 -0.15 -3.64 -17.28
CA THR A 307 -1.33 -4.13 -16.58
C THR A 307 -1.92 -5.33 -17.32
N GLU A 308 -2.39 -6.32 -16.57
CA GLU A 308 -3.11 -7.49 -17.05
C GLU A 308 -4.52 -7.49 -16.43
N VAL A 309 -5.56 -7.68 -17.23
CA VAL A 309 -6.93 -7.83 -16.75
C VAL A 309 -7.11 -9.26 -16.25
N LEU A 310 -7.26 -9.43 -14.93
CA LEU A 310 -7.42 -10.74 -14.30
C LEU A 310 -8.87 -11.19 -14.25
N ASP A 311 -9.79 -10.24 -14.04
CA ASP A 311 -11.21 -10.53 -13.93
C ASP A 311 -12.06 -9.27 -14.13
N LYS A 312 -13.36 -9.45 -14.39
CA LYS A 312 -14.34 -8.39 -14.61
C LYS A 312 -15.60 -8.71 -13.84
N TRP A 313 -16.06 -7.77 -13.01
CA TRP A 313 -17.23 -8.01 -12.17
C TRP A 313 -18.27 -6.90 -12.32
N GLU A 314 -19.50 -7.32 -12.51
CA GLU A 314 -20.64 -6.44 -12.31
C GLU A 314 -20.87 -6.20 -10.82
N ILE A 315 -21.33 -5.01 -10.47
CA ILE A 315 -21.64 -4.64 -9.09
C ILE A 315 -23.16 -4.70 -8.92
N SER A 316 -23.61 -5.52 -7.97
CA SER A 316 -25.04 -5.71 -7.72
C SER A 316 -25.74 -4.37 -7.49
N GLY A 317 -26.86 -4.15 -8.18
CA GLY A 317 -27.66 -2.95 -8.11
C GLY A 317 -27.07 -1.71 -8.81
N ARG A 318 -25.94 -1.86 -9.55
CA ARG A 318 -25.29 -0.75 -10.30
C ARG A 318 -25.29 -1.06 -11.80
N ASN A 319 -25.71 -0.07 -12.58
CA ASN A 319 -25.70 -0.14 -14.04
C ASN A 319 -24.77 0.91 -14.68
N ASP A 320 -24.18 1.77 -13.87
CA ASP A 320 -23.33 2.90 -14.26
C ASP A 320 -21.84 2.63 -14.03
N VAL A 321 -21.50 1.74 -13.10
CA VAL A 321 -20.13 1.34 -12.78
C VAL A 321 -20.02 -0.17 -12.60
N ALA A 322 -18.78 -0.65 -12.75
CA ALA A 322 -18.42 -2.04 -12.55
C ALA A 322 -16.97 -2.11 -11.99
N ALA A 323 -16.46 -3.30 -11.72
CA ALA A 323 -15.14 -3.50 -11.22
C ALA A 323 -14.25 -4.25 -12.23
N LEU A 324 -12.99 -3.82 -12.33
CA LEU A 324 -11.92 -4.55 -12.99
C LEU A 324 -10.92 -5.01 -11.94
N ARG A 325 -10.61 -6.32 -11.92
CA ARG A 325 -9.48 -6.86 -11.19
C ARG A 325 -8.28 -6.90 -12.11
N LEU A 326 -7.23 -6.25 -11.71
CA LEU A 326 -6.05 -5.96 -12.51
C LEU A 326 -4.79 -6.48 -11.80
N ARG A 327 -3.83 -6.96 -12.57
CA ARG A 327 -2.46 -7.13 -12.11
C ARG A 327 -1.61 -6.04 -12.69
N MET A 328 -0.98 -5.23 -11.83
CA MET A 328 -0.01 -4.23 -12.22
C MET A 328 1.39 -4.74 -11.91
N VAL A 329 2.25 -4.81 -12.92
CA VAL A 329 3.62 -5.26 -12.79
C VAL A 329 4.57 -4.09 -13.06
N GLY A 330 5.31 -3.70 -12.03
CA GLY A 330 6.36 -2.69 -12.13
C GLY A 330 7.68 -3.31 -12.57
N VAL A 331 8.33 -2.68 -13.53
CA VAL A 331 9.61 -3.10 -14.11
C VAL A 331 10.60 -1.96 -14.01
N LYS A 332 11.88 -2.24 -13.74
CA LYS A 332 12.93 -1.23 -13.72
C LYS A 332 13.88 -1.37 -14.90
N ASN A 333 14.31 -0.22 -15.42
CA ASN A 333 15.43 -0.07 -16.38
C ASN A 333 15.27 -0.85 -17.69
N THR A 334 14.05 -1.26 -18.02
CA THR A 334 13.70 -1.97 -19.25
C THR A 334 12.26 -1.65 -19.59
N PRO A 335 11.91 -1.26 -20.82
CA PRO A 335 10.53 -1.06 -21.22
C PRO A 335 9.65 -2.27 -20.91
N ALA A 336 8.43 -2.02 -20.43
CA ALA A 336 7.53 -3.09 -20.00
C ALA A 336 7.22 -4.12 -21.11
N ALA A 337 7.16 -3.67 -22.37
CA ALA A 337 6.89 -4.52 -23.53
C ALA A 337 8.00 -5.53 -23.82
N GLU A 338 9.22 -5.29 -23.35
CA GLU A 338 10.38 -6.18 -23.55
C GLU A 338 10.44 -7.31 -22.51
N ILE A 339 9.63 -7.26 -21.45
CA ILE A 339 9.56 -8.29 -20.42
C ILE A 339 8.34 -9.17 -20.70
N GLU A 340 8.55 -10.36 -21.23
CA GLU A 340 7.49 -11.28 -21.61
C GLU A 340 6.72 -11.82 -20.39
N ALA A 341 7.43 -12.17 -19.32
CA ALA A 341 6.86 -12.77 -18.13
C ALA A 341 7.43 -12.15 -16.83
N ARG A 342 6.56 -11.98 -15.83
CA ARG A 342 6.97 -11.48 -14.51
C ARG A 342 7.84 -12.47 -13.73
N GLN A 343 7.72 -13.75 -14.04
CA GLN A 343 8.47 -14.84 -13.39
C GLN A 343 9.18 -15.69 -14.45
N ILE A 344 10.37 -16.15 -14.11
CA ILE A 344 11.23 -16.98 -14.95
C ILE A 344 11.66 -18.22 -14.17
N ILE A 345 12.09 -19.24 -14.89
CA ILE A 345 12.70 -20.44 -14.28
C ILE A 345 14.22 -20.27 -14.32
N THR A 346 14.85 -20.23 -13.16
CA THR A 346 16.30 -20.19 -13.01
C THR A 346 16.75 -21.31 -12.09
N ASN A 347 17.66 -22.16 -12.55
CA ASN A 347 18.14 -23.34 -11.82
C ASN A 347 17.01 -24.26 -11.35
N GLY A 348 15.95 -24.43 -12.18
CA GLY A 348 14.80 -25.26 -11.88
C GLY A 348 13.84 -24.68 -10.85
N LYS A 349 14.00 -23.43 -10.43
CA LYS A 349 13.10 -22.74 -9.47
C LYS A 349 12.44 -21.56 -10.16
N GLN A 350 11.15 -21.41 -9.92
CA GLN A 350 10.40 -20.24 -10.32
C GLN A 350 10.77 -19.06 -9.42
N GLN A 351 11.14 -17.94 -10.03
CA GLN A 351 11.47 -16.69 -9.34
C GLN A 351 11.07 -15.49 -10.18
N TYR A 352 10.93 -14.32 -9.56
CA TYR A 352 10.66 -13.10 -10.30
C TYR A 352 11.81 -12.76 -11.25
N HIS A 353 11.46 -12.21 -12.42
CA HIS A 353 12.44 -11.66 -13.35
C HIS A 353 13.25 -10.56 -12.64
N PRO A 354 14.59 -10.45 -12.82
CA PRO A 354 15.43 -9.49 -12.07
C PRO A 354 14.98 -8.03 -12.18
N ASN A 355 14.36 -7.66 -13.30
CA ASN A 355 13.87 -6.29 -13.52
C ASN A 355 12.45 -6.07 -12.98
N VAL A 356 11.73 -7.10 -12.59
CA VAL A 356 10.39 -6.95 -11.99
C VAL A 356 10.55 -6.54 -10.52
N VAL A 357 10.02 -5.37 -10.18
CA VAL A 357 10.13 -4.77 -8.84
C VAL A 357 8.82 -4.80 -8.06
N LEU A 358 7.69 -4.91 -8.77
CA LEU A 358 6.35 -4.93 -8.18
C LEU A 358 5.47 -5.95 -8.91
N ASP A 359 4.72 -6.75 -8.15
CA ASP A 359 3.58 -7.55 -8.61
C ASP A 359 2.40 -7.22 -7.69
N LEU A 360 1.40 -6.50 -8.20
CA LEU A 360 0.26 -6.01 -7.45
C LEU A 360 -1.04 -6.45 -8.11
N ASP A 361 -1.84 -7.22 -7.38
CA ASP A 361 -3.22 -7.60 -7.74
C ASP A 361 -4.17 -6.62 -7.03
N TYR A 362 -4.93 -5.85 -7.79
CA TYR A 362 -5.82 -4.83 -7.24
C TYR A 362 -7.12 -4.72 -8.05
N THR A 363 -8.13 -4.11 -7.45
CA THR A 363 -9.45 -3.92 -8.05
C THR A 363 -9.76 -2.43 -8.13
N VAL A 364 -10.19 -1.97 -9.30
CA VAL A 364 -10.61 -0.59 -9.54
C VAL A 364 -12.08 -0.50 -9.90
N LEU A 365 -12.69 0.62 -9.56
CA LEU A 365 -14.01 1.02 -10.06
C LEU A 365 -13.85 1.70 -11.42
N ILE A 366 -14.68 1.33 -12.38
CA ILE A 366 -14.68 1.89 -13.72
C ILE A 366 -16.11 2.12 -14.21
N PRO A 367 -16.40 3.22 -14.96
CA PRO A 367 -17.70 3.44 -15.56
C PRO A 367 -18.05 2.35 -16.57
N LYS A 368 -19.33 2.05 -16.66
CA LYS A 368 -19.92 1.28 -17.77
C LYS A 368 -20.33 2.25 -18.87
N ARG A 369 -20.29 1.77 -20.11
CA ARG A 369 -20.78 2.55 -21.24
C ARG A 369 -22.26 2.86 -21.02
N SER A 370 -22.59 4.14 -20.94
CA SER A 370 -23.98 4.56 -20.80
C SER A 370 -24.77 4.05 -22.00
N LYS A 371 -25.83 3.29 -21.74
CA LYS A 371 -26.85 3.04 -22.77
C LYS A 371 -27.63 4.35 -22.92
N LEU A 372 -27.07 5.32 -23.63
CA LEU A 372 -27.84 6.45 -24.09
C LEU A 372 -28.97 5.90 -24.93
N THR A 373 -30.19 5.94 -24.43
CA THR A 373 -31.37 5.81 -25.26
C THR A 373 -31.27 6.98 -26.26
N PRO A 374 -31.19 6.75 -27.58
CA PRO A 374 -31.24 7.84 -28.54
C PRO A 374 -32.52 8.62 -28.29
N PHE A 375 -32.41 9.94 -28.09
CA PHE A 375 -33.56 10.83 -28.09
C PHE A 375 -34.23 10.84 -29.45
#